data_3f826f7dda8559d81f3b5f563c1652b3
#
_entry.id   3f826f7dda8559d81f3b5f563c1652b3
#
_cell.length_a   1.000
_cell.length_b   1.000
_cell.length_c   1.000
_cell.angle_alpha   90.00
_cell.angle_beta   90.00
_cell.angle_gamma   90.00
#
_symmetry.space_group_name_H-M   'P 1'
#
loop_
_entity.id
_entity.type
_entity.pdbx_description
1 polymer ?
#
loop_
_entity_poly.entity_id
_entity_poly.type
_entity_poly.pdbx_seq_one_letter_code
_entity_poly.pdbx_strand_id
1 'polypeptide(L)'
;MSEEYIYDKDGRLENPGFLDYRVPVASDMPMIDTVMIEVPNPRHPFGARGVGEVPIIPPMAAVANAIADATGIRLRDLPMSPPRLRAALDEAEPMRAAAE
;
A
#
# COMPACT_ATOMS: atom_id res chain seq x y z
N MET A 1 3.94 -1.28 0.39
CA MET A 1 3.26 -2.03 -0.68
C MET A 1 4.18 -2.96 -1.46
N SER A 2 5.48 -2.70 -1.48
CA SER A 2 6.52 -3.58 -2.03
C SER A 2 7.34 -4.29 -0.94
N GLU A 3 7.13 -3.95 0.31
CA GLU A 3 7.83 -4.52 1.45
C GLU A 3 7.29 -5.90 1.80
N GLU A 4 8.17 -6.90 1.84
CA GLU A 4 7.83 -8.28 2.16
C GLU A 4 9.04 -8.98 2.78
N TYR A 5 8.80 -9.73 3.84
CA TYR A 5 9.78 -10.69 4.34
C TYR A 5 9.68 -11.98 3.53
N ILE A 6 10.79 -12.38 2.93
CA ILE A 6 10.89 -13.59 2.12
C ILE A 6 11.66 -14.65 2.93
N TYR A 7 11.03 -15.78 3.18
CA TYR A 7 11.63 -16.87 3.92
C TYR A 7 11.88 -18.07 3.01
N ASP A 8 13.03 -18.73 3.21
CA ASP A 8 13.30 -20.00 2.58
C ASP A 8 12.47 -21.15 3.20
N LYS A 9 12.62 -22.36 2.64
CA LYS A 9 11.93 -23.57 3.13
C LYS A 9 12.32 -23.98 4.56
N ASP A 10 13.44 -23.48 5.07
CA ASP A 10 13.96 -23.75 6.41
C ASP A 10 13.59 -22.62 7.41
N GLY A 11 12.81 -21.63 6.96
CA GLY A 11 12.36 -20.50 7.76
C GLY A 11 13.42 -19.41 7.98
N ARG A 12 14.47 -19.38 7.16
CA ARG A 12 15.49 -18.33 7.22
C ARG A 12 15.06 -17.15 6.34
N LEU A 13 15.28 -15.93 6.84
CA LEU A 13 14.99 -14.72 6.08
C LEU A 13 16.00 -14.56 4.94
N GLU A 14 15.52 -14.52 3.70
CA GLU A 14 16.34 -14.36 2.50
C GLU A 14 16.70 -12.90 2.21
N ASN A 15 15.90 -11.95 2.67
CA ASN A 15 16.08 -10.51 2.42
C ASN A 15 16.27 -9.69 3.71
N PRO A 16 17.31 -9.96 4.55
CA PRO A 16 17.48 -9.34 5.85
C PRO A 16 18.07 -7.94 5.81
N GLY A 17 18.65 -7.50 4.71
CA GLY A 17 19.40 -6.25 4.61
C GLY A 17 18.78 -5.23 3.67
N PHE A 18 19.27 -3.99 3.72
CA PHE A 18 18.82 -2.90 2.84
C PHE A 18 19.10 -3.11 1.34
N LEU A 19 19.93 -4.08 0.97
CA LEU A 19 20.14 -4.46 -0.42
C LEU A 19 18.97 -5.29 -0.96
N ASP A 20 18.41 -6.13 -0.11
CA ASP A 20 17.43 -7.16 -0.49
C ASP A 20 16.01 -6.80 -0.04
N TYR A 21 15.87 -6.15 1.12
CA TYR A 21 14.58 -5.66 1.62
C TYR A 21 14.23 -4.33 0.95
N ARG A 22 13.23 -4.35 0.08
CA ARG A 22 12.86 -3.21 -0.75
C ARG A 22 12.02 -2.20 0.03
N VAL A 23 12.68 -1.17 0.54
CA VAL A 23 12.01 0.02 1.10
C VAL A 23 11.76 1.03 -0.03
N PRO A 24 10.55 1.62 -0.14
CA PRO A 24 10.29 2.70 -1.09
C PRO A 24 11.24 3.87 -0.89
N VAL A 25 11.78 4.39 -1.98
CA VAL A 25 12.62 5.60 -1.97
C VAL A 25 11.83 6.82 -2.43
N ALA A 26 12.37 8.01 -2.22
CA ALA A 26 11.67 9.26 -2.54
C ALA A 26 11.20 9.36 -3.99
N SER A 27 11.92 8.76 -4.95
CA SER A 27 11.53 8.71 -6.36
C SER A 27 10.34 7.80 -6.65
N ASP A 28 10.01 6.89 -5.74
CA ASP A 28 8.86 5.97 -5.88
C ASP A 28 7.54 6.63 -5.42
N MET A 29 7.64 7.80 -4.79
CA MET A 29 6.50 8.50 -4.21
C MET A 29 6.12 9.73 -5.03
N PRO A 30 4.83 9.95 -5.32
CA PRO A 30 4.38 11.22 -5.89
C PRO A 30 4.50 12.35 -4.86
N MET A 31 4.37 13.60 -5.34
CA MET A 31 4.16 14.74 -4.43
C MET A 31 2.88 14.49 -3.62
N ILE A 32 2.98 14.61 -2.30
CA ILE A 32 1.86 14.41 -1.39
C ILE A 32 1.43 15.76 -0.83
N ASP A 33 0.19 16.17 -1.14
CA ASP A 33 -0.43 17.33 -0.53
C ASP A 33 -1.00 16.96 0.83
N THR A 34 -0.66 17.76 1.85
CA THR A 34 -1.12 17.54 3.21
C THR A 34 -2.23 18.51 3.57
N VAL A 35 -3.39 17.99 3.94
CA VAL A 35 -4.53 18.79 4.41
C VAL A 35 -4.79 18.45 5.88
N MET A 36 -4.64 19.46 6.74
CA MET A 36 -4.93 19.33 8.17
C MET A 36 -6.37 19.72 8.45
N ILE A 37 -7.19 18.75 8.85
CA ILE A 37 -8.56 19.01 9.29
C ILE A 37 -8.56 19.21 10.79
N GLU A 38 -8.73 20.47 11.22
CA GLU A 38 -8.71 20.85 12.62
C GLU A 38 -10.10 20.68 13.26
N VAL A 39 -10.20 19.75 14.20
CA VAL A 39 -11.38 19.56 15.04
C VAL A 39 -10.98 19.73 16.51
N PRO A 40 -11.19 20.90 17.13
CA PRO A 40 -10.78 21.14 18.51
C PRO A 40 -11.40 20.16 19.50
N ASN A 41 -10.62 19.75 20.49
CA ASN A 41 -11.11 18.94 21.60
C ASN A 41 -11.45 19.85 22.79
N PRO A 42 -12.75 20.00 23.17
CA PRO A 42 -13.15 20.90 24.23
C PRO A 42 -12.66 20.47 25.64
N ARG A 43 -12.16 19.22 25.77
CA ARG A 43 -11.67 18.68 27.05
C ARG A 43 -10.16 18.82 27.23
N HIS A 44 -9.44 19.34 26.24
CA HIS A 44 -8.00 19.52 26.31
C HIS A 44 -7.59 20.98 26.19
N PRO A 45 -6.52 21.38 26.88
CA PRO A 45 -5.96 22.72 26.72
C PRO A 45 -5.66 23.01 25.24
N PHE A 46 -5.96 24.22 24.80
CA PHE A 46 -5.77 24.68 23.42
C PHE A 46 -6.53 23.86 22.36
N GLY A 47 -7.46 22.99 22.77
CA GLY A 47 -8.16 22.11 21.84
C GLY A 47 -7.30 20.99 21.25
N ALA A 48 -6.16 20.69 21.86
CA ALA A 48 -5.17 19.76 21.31
C ALA A 48 -5.71 18.34 21.10
N ARG A 49 -5.27 17.70 20.01
CA ARG A 49 -5.50 16.29 19.69
C ARG A 49 -4.20 15.62 19.24
N GLY A 50 -4.06 14.34 19.56
CA GLY A 50 -2.96 13.55 19.02
C GLY A 50 -3.19 13.23 17.55
N VAL A 51 -2.11 13.23 16.75
CA VAL A 51 -2.16 12.96 15.30
C VAL A 51 -1.04 11.98 14.85
N GLY A 52 -0.30 11.40 15.80
CA GLY A 52 0.90 10.62 15.51
C GLY A 52 0.69 9.50 14.49
N GLU A 53 -0.08 8.46 14.80
CA GLU A 53 -0.23 7.27 13.94
C GLU A 53 -1.58 7.18 13.21
N VAL A 54 -2.49 8.13 13.43
CA VAL A 54 -3.82 8.13 12.78
C VAL A 54 -3.72 8.11 11.25
N PRO A 55 -2.80 8.86 10.61
CA PRO A 55 -2.69 8.87 9.15
C PRO A 55 -2.13 7.59 8.54
N ILE A 56 -1.54 6.68 9.31
CA ILE A 56 -0.95 5.45 8.77
C ILE A 56 -1.98 4.32 8.57
N ILE A 57 -3.16 4.43 9.17
CA ILE A 57 -4.19 3.40 9.10
C ILE A 57 -4.81 3.29 7.70
N PRO A 58 -5.26 4.38 7.02
CA PRO A 58 -5.95 4.29 5.75
C PRO A 58 -5.07 4.05 4.50
N PRO A 59 -3.74 4.26 4.47
CA PRO A 59 -2.95 4.15 3.24
C PRO A 59 -3.06 2.81 2.51
N MET A 60 -3.07 1.69 3.22
CA MET A 60 -3.19 0.37 2.58
C MET A 60 -4.51 0.23 1.81
N ALA A 61 -5.62 0.62 2.42
CA ALA A 61 -6.93 0.59 1.79
C ALA A 61 -7.04 1.59 0.64
N ALA A 62 -6.47 2.79 0.80
CA ALA A 62 -6.47 3.83 -0.22
C ALA A 62 -5.73 3.37 -1.49
N VAL A 63 -4.54 2.78 -1.33
CA VAL A 63 -3.77 2.27 -2.47
C VAL A 63 -4.46 1.06 -3.11
N ALA A 64 -5.02 0.14 -2.32
CA ALA A 64 -5.80 -0.99 -2.84
C ALA A 64 -7.00 -0.53 -3.67
N ASN A 65 -7.69 0.52 -3.23
CA ASN A 65 -8.80 1.11 -3.97
C ASN A 65 -8.33 1.80 -5.24
N ALA A 66 -7.24 2.54 -5.19
CA ALA A 66 -6.67 3.20 -6.37
C ALA A 66 -6.22 2.20 -7.44
N ILE A 67 -5.59 1.09 -7.04
CA ILE A 67 -5.24 -0.01 -7.96
C ILE A 67 -6.51 -0.60 -8.59
N ALA A 68 -7.54 -0.87 -7.79
CA ALA A 68 -8.78 -1.43 -8.30
C ALA A 68 -9.51 -0.47 -9.24
N ASP A 69 -9.49 0.83 -8.96
CA ASP A 69 -10.09 1.86 -9.82
C ASP A 69 -9.35 1.95 -11.17
N ALA A 70 -8.02 1.97 -11.12
CA ALA A 70 -7.19 2.09 -12.31
C ALA A 70 -7.19 0.84 -13.22
N THR A 71 -7.35 -0.35 -12.64
CA THR A 71 -7.16 -1.62 -13.37
C THR A 71 -8.43 -2.45 -13.50
N GLY A 72 -9.45 -2.17 -12.69
CA GLY A 72 -10.64 -3.00 -12.55
C GLY A 72 -10.39 -4.30 -11.78
N ILE A 73 -9.17 -4.52 -11.25
CA ILE A 73 -8.80 -5.74 -10.54
C ILE A 73 -8.66 -5.45 -9.05
N ARG A 74 -9.35 -6.22 -8.22
CA ARG A 74 -9.28 -6.14 -6.76
C ARG A 74 -8.31 -7.16 -6.20
N LEU A 75 -7.08 -6.73 -5.93
CA LEU A 75 -6.13 -7.52 -5.13
C LEU A 75 -6.60 -7.59 -3.68
N ARG A 76 -6.44 -8.75 -3.05
CA ARG A 76 -6.86 -9.00 -1.66
C ARG A 76 -5.69 -9.34 -0.74
N ASP A 77 -4.55 -9.65 -1.31
CA ASP A 77 -3.35 -10.08 -0.60
C ASP A 77 -2.23 -9.06 -0.70
N LEU A 78 -1.46 -8.91 0.37
CA LEU A 78 -0.28 -8.07 0.44
C LEU A 78 1.00 -8.92 0.24
N PRO A 79 2.07 -8.30 -0.24
CA PRO A 79 2.18 -6.95 -0.77
C PRO A 79 1.55 -6.84 -2.17
N MET A 80 0.97 -5.68 -2.48
CA MET A 80 0.49 -5.37 -3.84
C MET A 80 1.65 -4.86 -4.70
N SER A 81 2.65 -5.69 -4.86
CA SER A 81 3.86 -5.36 -5.61
C SER A 81 3.62 -5.39 -7.13
N PRO A 82 4.43 -4.65 -7.93
CA PRO A 82 4.28 -4.66 -9.38
C PRO A 82 4.26 -6.05 -10.02
N PRO A 83 5.09 -7.03 -9.62
CA PRO A 83 5.00 -8.38 -10.17
C PRO A 83 3.67 -9.07 -9.88
N ARG A 84 3.12 -8.92 -8.66
CA ARG A 84 1.83 -9.51 -8.29
C ARG A 84 0.67 -8.85 -9.04
N LEU A 85 0.73 -7.53 -9.21
CA LEU A 85 -0.26 -6.83 -10.01
C LEU A 85 -0.20 -7.27 -11.49
N ARG A 86 1.00 -7.40 -12.04
CA ARG A 86 1.19 -7.86 -13.42
C ARG A 86 0.61 -9.26 -13.62
N ALA A 87 0.91 -10.20 -12.72
CA ALA A 87 0.36 -11.55 -12.77
C ALA A 87 -1.17 -11.55 -12.76
N ALA A 88 -1.78 -10.76 -11.87
CA ALA A 88 -3.24 -10.64 -11.80
C ALA A 88 -3.87 -10.02 -13.05
N LEU A 89 -3.17 -9.09 -13.70
CA LEU A 89 -3.59 -8.51 -14.99
C LEU A 89 -3.56 -9.57 -16.09
N ASP A 90 -2.48 -10.32 -16.19
CA ASP A 90 -2.31 -11.38 -17.20
C ASP A 90 -3.36 -12.50 -17.03
N GLU A 91 -3.73 -12.84 -15.81
CA GLU A 91 -4.81 -13.81 -15.51
C GLU A 91 -6.19 -13.27 -15.88
N ALA A 92 -6.42 -11.97 -15.76
CA ALA A 92 -7.72 -11.35 -16.06
C ALA A 92 -7.95 -11.06 -17.55
N GLU A 93 -6.90 -10.95 -18.35
CA GLU A 93 -6.98 -10.58 -19.77
C GLU A 93 -7.82 -11.59 -20.61
N PRO A 94 -7.66 -12.91 -20.46
CA PRO A 94 -8.49 -13.89 -21.18
C PRO A 94 -9.97 -13.84 -20.78
N MET A 95 -10.26 -13.51 -19.54
CA MET A 95 -11.64 -13.38 -19.06
C MET A 95 -12.35 -12.15 -19.61
N ARG A 96 -11.61 -11.05 -19.80
CA ARG A 96 -12.13 -9.82 -20.43
C ARG A 96 -12.39 -10.02 -21.91
N ALA A 97 -11.45 -10.63 -22.63
CA ALA A 97 -11.58 -10.93 -24.04
C ALA A 97 -12.74 -11.91 -24.36
N ALA A 98 -13.14 -12.73 -23.42
CA ALA A 98 -14.27 -13.66 -23.54
C ALA A 98 -15.64 -13.02 -23.19
N ALA A 99 -15.64 -11.83 -22.62
CA ALA A 99 -16.84 -11.10 -22.19
C ALA A 99 -17.28 -10.00 -23.20
N GLU A 100 -16.47 -9.72 -24.22
CA GLU A 100 -16.75 -8.85 -25.35
C GLU A 100 -17.28 -9.65 -26.56
#